data_afba936f6f4881d176f3fb2200d9cbf1
#
_entry.id   afba936f6f4881d176f3fb2200d9cbf1
#
_cell.length_a   1.000
_cell.length_b   1.000
_cell.length_c   1.000
_cell.angle_alpha   90.00
_cell.angle_beta   90.00
_cell.angle_gamma   90.00
#
_symmetry.space_group_name_H-M   'P 1'
#
loop_
_entity.id
_entity.type
_entity.pdbx_description
1 polymer ?
#
loop_
_entity_poly.entity_id
_entity_poly.type
_entity_poly.pdbx_seq_one_letter_code
_entity_poly.pdbx_strand_id
1 'polypeptide(L)'
;VSLGSVVTIGDPREIDDNDVFDRCIQTLAPWRKGPFRLFGRPINSEWRSDLKWERIRSNVDLRGRSVLDVGCGNGYYGWRMLEAGASSVTGIDSSLLFVLQHALFAQYIGNQQAILPIRLNDFSVQEPYDVVFSMGVLYHQRNPAAHLDALSKLLTPNGTLVLETLISPTKLAPDQRYARMKHVQIPSIEDLYRDLEALGFNDVDVKNVSLTRTTEQRSTANMPFESLAEALSGQNALETIEGHRSPVRAVIIAS
;
A
#
# COMPACT_ATOMS: atom_id res chain seq x y z
N VAL A 1 3.08 13.76 18.25
CA VAL A 1 2.87 12.73 17.23
C VAL A 1 1.40 12.31 17.23
N SER A 2 0.79 12.20 16.06
CA SER A 2 -0.55 11.64 15.85
C SER A 2 -0.52 10.68 14.66
N LEU A 3 -1.04 9.46 14.85
CA LEU A 3 -1.06 8.40 13.83
C LEU A 3 -2.41 8.29 13.10
N GLY A 4 -3.26 9.32 13.16
CA GLY A 4 -4.56 9.38 12.50
C GLY A 4 -4.50 9.38 10.97
N SER A 5 -5.60 9.75 10.30
CA SER A 5 -5.70 9.78 8.83
C SER A 5 -4.58 10.60 8.18
N VAL A 6 -4.14 11.66 8.84
CA VAL A 6 -2.90 12.38 8.54
C VAL A 6 -1.89 12.03 9.63
N VAL A 7 -0.85 11.27 9.28
CA VAL A 7 0.26 11.01 10.22
C VAL A 7 1.00 12.33 10.44
N THR A 8 0.97 12.82 11.68
CA THR A 8 1.45 14.16 12.04
C THR A 8 2.56 14.09 13.05
N ILE A 9 3.65 14.81 12.80
CA ILE A 9 4.85 14.86 13.64
C ILE A 9 5.28 16.31 13.82
N GLY A 10 5.67 16.64 15.04
CA GLY A 10 6.37 17.87 15.40
C GLY A 10 5.52 19.14 15.36
N ASP A 11 6.08 20.18 15.91
CA ASP A 11 5.56 21.55 15.89
C ASP A 11 6.38 22.38 14.90
N PRO A 12 5.78 23.29 14.11
CA PRO A 12 6.51 24.17 13.20
C PRO A 12 7.67 24.95 13.84
N ARG A 13 7.56 25.22 15.13
CA ARG A 13 8.59 25.95 15.91
C ARG A 13 9.86 25.16 16.19
N GLU A 14 9.86 23.85 15.93
CA GLU A 14 11.00 22.96 16.14
C GLU A 14 11.96 22.94 14.95
N ILE A 15 11.66 23.69 13.87
CA ILE A 15 12.48 23.77 12.65
C ILE A 15 13.16 25.14 12.61
N ASP A 16 14.48 25.13 12.67
CA ASP A 16 15.31 26.35 12.64
C ASP A 16 15.40 26.93 11.22
N ASP A 17 15.55 26.09 10.20
CA ASP A 17 15.69 26.50 8.78
C ASP A 17 14.60 25.82 7.93
N ASN A 18 13.58 26.61 7.61
CA ASN A 18 12.44 26.16 6.81
C ASN A 18 12.82 25.81 5.36
N ASP A 19 13.78 26.53 4.76
CA ASP A 19 14.18 26.32 3.37
C ASP A 19 14.98 25.02 3.22
N VAL A 20 15.85 24.73 4.17
CA VAL A 20 16.58 23.45 4.21
C VAL A 20 15.60 22.31 4.39
N PHE A 21 14.63 22.46 5.29
CA PHE A 21 13.64 21.42 5.56
C PHE A 21 12.74 21.14 4.34
N ASP A 22 12.24 22.18 3.69
CA ASP A 22 11.41 22.05 2.48
C ASP A 22 12.20 21.39 1.32
N ARG A 23 13.49 21.73 1.16
CA ARG A 23 14.38 21.03 0.20
C ARG A 23 14.56 19.56 0.54
N CYS A 24 14.68 19.19 1.81
CA CYS A 24 14.74 17.78 2.23
C CYS A 24 13.48 17.00 1.83
N ILE A 25 12.29 17.58 2.07
CA ILE A 25 11.02 16.96 1.66
C ILE A 25 10.95 16.78 0.13
N GLN A 26 11.39 17.81 -0.63
CA GLN A 26 11.42 17.76 -2.10
C GLN A 26 12.43 16.74 -2.62
N THR A 27 13.61 16.64 -2.01
CA THR A 27 14.64 15.66 -2.40
C THR A 27 14.16 14.21 -2.22
N LEU A 28 13.28 13.98 -1.23
CA LEU A 28 12.67 12.68 -1.00
C LEU A 28 11.43 12.41 -1.86
N ALA A 29 11.06 13.28 -2.80
CA ALA A 29 9.98 13.01 -3.74
C ALA A 29 10.38 11.87 -4.72
N PRO A 30 9.41 11.09 -5.26
CA PRO A 30 7.98 11.23 -5.13
C PRO A 30 7.41 10.61 -3.85
N TRP A 31 6.43 11.28 -3.27
CA TRP A 31 5.68 10.80 -2.12
C TRP A 31 4.42 10.06 -2.60
N ARG A 32 4.47 8.73 -2.57
CA ARG A 32 3.36 7.92 -3.10
C ARG A 32 2.26 7.66 -2.09
N LYS A 33 2.58 7.25 -0.86
CA LYS A 33 1.61 6.97 0.21
C LYS A 33 1.58 8.11 1.24
N GLY A 34 0.42 8.35 1.85
CA GLY A 34 0.17 9.39 2.83
C GLY A 34 -1.34 9.63 3.00
N PRO A 35 -1.78 10.77 3.54
CA PRO A 35 -1.03 12.02 3.72
C PRO A 35 -0.21 12.08 5.02
N PHE A 36 0.78 12.96 5.03
CA PHE A 36 1.55 13.27 6.22
C PHE A 36 1.55 14.78 6.50
N ARG A 37 1.84 15.13 7.76
CA ARG A 37 2.18 16.49 8.18
C ARG A 37 3.42 16.43 9.04
N LEU A 38 4.50 17.04 8.60
CA LEU A 38 5.78 17.03 9.28
C LEU A 38 6.16 18.46 9.65
N PHE A 39 6.24 18.76 10.94
CA PHE A 39 6.51 20.09 11.49
C PHE A 39 5.64 21.19 10.83
N GLY A 40 4.32 20.91 10.77
CA GLY A 40 3.35 21.81 10.15
C GLY A 40 3.28 21.78 8.63
N ARG A 41 4.29 21.23 7.91
CA ARG A 41 4.30 21.12 6.45
C ARG A 41 3.44 19.95 6.00
N PRO A 42 2.43 20.17 5.14
CA PRO A 42 1.66 19.09 4.56
C PRO A 42 2.48 18.41 3.45
N ILE A 43 2.56 17.06 3.50
CA ILE A 43 3.09 16.25 2.43
C ILE A 43 1.91 15.59 1.74
N ASN A 44 1.47 16.19 0.64
CA ASN A 44 0.39 15.70 -0.19
C ASN A 44 0.92 14.60 -1.12
N SER A 45 0.66 13.36 -0.74
CA SER A 45 1.07 12.18 -1.52
C SER A 45 0.17 11.96 -2.74
N GLU A 46 0.65 11.10 -3.67
CA GLU A 46 -0.14 10.61 -4.79
C GLU A 46 -1.46 10.00 -4.31
N TRP A 47 -1.35 9.05 -3.38
CA TRP A 47 -2.50 8.35 -2.82
C TRP A 47 -3.03 9.02 -1.56
N ARG A 48 -4.34 9.19 -1.51
CA ARG A 48 -5.12 9.34 -0.29
C ARG A 48 -5.21 7.95 0.36
N SER A 49 -4.09 7.51 0.95
CA SER A 49 -3.99 6.19 1.57
C SER A 49 -4.92 6.02 2.78
N ASP A 50 -5.32 7.14 3.38
CA ASP A 50 -6.34 7.20 4.42
C ASP A 50 -7.69 6.63 3.92
N LEU A 51 -8.11 6.96 2.69
CA LEU A 51 -9.36 6.45 2.11
C LEU A 51 -9.30 4.92 1.88
N LYS A 52 -8.15 4.39 1.47
CA LYS A 52 -7.96 2.94 1.37
C LYS A 52 -8.01 2.29 2.75
N TRP A 53 -7.33 2.86 3.75
CA TRP A 53 -7.31 2.34 5.10
C TRP A 53 -8.72 2.25 5.71
N GLU A 54 -9.57 3.25 5.49
CA GLU A 54 -10.96 3.23 5.98
C GLU A 54 -11.79 2.06 5.43
N ARG A 55 -11.47 1.57 4.23
CA ARG A 55 -12.13 0.38 3.64
C ARG A 55 -11.65 -0.94 4.25
N ILE A 56 -10.52 -0.92 4.95
CA ILE A 56 -9.82 -2.12 5.45
C ILE A 56 -9.98 -2.27 6.95
N ARG A 57 -9.78 -1.18 7.71
CA ARG A 57 -9.58 -1.21 9.16
C ARG A 57 -10.69 -1.88 9.98
N SER A 58 -11.94 -1.82 9.50
CA SER A 58 -13.08 -2.43 10.19
C SER A 58 -13.22 -3.93 9.91
N ASN A 59 -12.43 -4.48 9.00
CA ASN A 59 -12.55 -5.85 8.53
C ASN A 59 -11.44 -6.77 9.09
N VAL A 60 -10.50 -6.24 9.84
CA VAL A 60 -9.40 -7.00 10.46
C VAL A 60 -9.12 -6.47 11.86
N ASP A 61 -9.06 -7.38 12.84
CA ASP A 61 -8.65 -7.02 14.21
C ASP A 61 -7.13 -7.13 14.33
N LEU A 62 -6.48 -6.01 14.61
CA LEU A 62 -5.02 -5.90 14.74
C LEU A 62 -4.55 -5.83 16.20
N ARG A 63 -5.44 -5.80 17.17
CA ARG A 63 -5.07 -5.63 18.58
C ARG A 63 -4.17 -6.76 19.08
N GLY A 64 -2.96 -6.38 19.50
CA GLY A 64 -1.94 -7.30 19.99
C GLY A 64 -1.31 -8.20 18.93
N ARG A 65 -1.64 -8.02 17.64
CA ARG A 65 -1.14 -8.85 16.53
C ARG A 65 0.22 -8.39 16.02
N SER A 66 1.05 -9.35 15.61
CA SER A 66 2.23 -9.13 14.79
C SER A 66 1.85 -8.99 13.32
N VAL A 67 2.35 -7.95 12.65
CA VAL A 67 1.93 -7.62 11.29
C VAL A 67 3.14 -7.53 10.35
N LEU A 68 2.99 -8.13 9.16
CA LEU A 68 3.88 -7.91 8.02
C LEU A 68 3.16 -7.10 6.94
N ASP A 69 3.76 -5.99 6.47
CA ASP A 69 3.28 -5.19 5.34
C ASP A 69 4.22 -5.35 4.13
N VAL A 70 3.79 -6.12 3.14
CA VAL A 70 4.57 -6.41 1.92
C VAL A 70 4.31 -5.34 0.87
N GLY A 71 5.38 -4.70 0.39
CA GLY A 71 5.29 -3.51 -0.46
C GLY A 71 4.80 -2.30 0.34
N CYS A 72 5.31 -2.16 1.57
CA CYS A 72 4.86 -1.17 2.55
C CYS A 72 5.07 0.28 2.09
N GLY A 73 5.94 0.54 1.11
CA GLY A 73 6.34 1.87 0.71
C GLY A 73 7.03 2.59 1.88
N ASN A 74 6.61 3.83 2.14
CA ASN A 74 7.15 4.65 3.22
C ASN A 74 6.57 4.35 4.61
N GLY A 75 5.80 3.26 4.76
CA GLY A 75 5.29 2.81 6.04
C GLY A 75 4.02 3.53 6.54
N TYR A 76 3.35 4.30 5.71
CA TYR A 76 2.10 4.98 6.11
C TYR A 76 1.09 4.02 6.74
N TYR A 77 0.84 2.87 6.09
CA TYR A 77 -0.12 1.89 6.63
C TYR A 77 0.36 1.25 7.92
N GLY A 78 1.65 1.01 8.05
CA GLY A 78 2.19 0.46 9.30
C GLY A 78 1.94 1.38 10.51
N TRP A 79 2.05 2.71 10.34
CA TRP A 79 1.65 3.65 11.39
C TRP A 79 0.15 3.56 11.72
N ARG A 80 -0.69 3.34 10.70
CA ARG A 80 -2.14 3.14 10.88
C ARG A 80 -2.47 1.79 11.54
N MET A 81 -1.67 0.75 11.27
CA MET A 81 -1.80 -0.55 11.92
C MET A 81 -1.43 -0.47 13.41
N LEU A 82 -0.37 0.27 13.75
CA LEU A 82 -0.01 0.55 15.15
C LEU A 82 -1.10 1.33 15.88
N GLU A 83 -1.67 2.35 15.24
CA GLU A 83 -2.80 3.10 15.81
C GLU A 83 -4.02 2.20 16.04
N ALA A 84 -4.23 1.20 15.18
CA ALA A 84 -5.29 0.19 15.33
C ALA A 84 -4.97 -0.91 16.37
N GLY A 85 -3.82 -0.84 17.03
CA GLY A 85 -3.44 -1.70 18.15
C GLY A 85 -2.52 -2.87 17.81
N ALA A 86 -1.92 -2.91 16.62
CA ALA A 86 -0.88 -3.90 16.31
C ALA A 86 0.26 -3.81 17.33
N SER A 87 0.76 -4.96 17.78
CA SER A 87 1.89 -5.02 18.73
C SER A 87 3.20 -4.63 18.07
N SER A 88 3.37 -5.00 16.82
CA SER A 88 4.53 -4.66 15.99
C SER A 88 4.17 -4.72 14.51
N VAL A 89 4.88 -3.93 13.70
CA VAL A 89 4.76 -3.96 12.25
C VAL A 89 6.14 -4.07 11.62
N THR A 90 6.32 -5.09 10.78
CA THR A 90 7.47 -5.21 9.89
C THR A 90 7.01 -4.85 8.48
N GLY A 91 7.64 -3.88 7.86
CA GLY A 91 7.45 -3.56 6.46
C GLY A 91 8.60 -4.11 5.62
N ILE A 92 8.30 -4.56 4.41
CA ILE A 92 9.31 -4.85 3.40
C ILE A 92 9.02 -4.09 2.11
N ASP A 93 10.05 -3.43 1.57
CA ASP A 93 9.97 -2.73 0.29
C ASP A 93 11.37 -2.64 -0.33
N SER A 94 11.49 -2.87 -1.63
CA SER A 94 12.79 -2.84 -2.30
C SER A 94 13.29 -1.44 -2.63
N SER A 95 12.49 -0.40 -2.42
CA SER A 95 12.83 0.98 -2.73
C SER A 95 13.54 1.66 -1.57
N LEU A 96 14.83 1.94 -1.73
CA LEU A 96 15.60 2.71 -0.74
C LEU A 96 15.01 4.09 -0.47
N LEU A 97 14.40 4.73 -1.48
CA LEU A 97 13.74 6.02 -1.30
C LEU A 97 12.64 5.94 -0.24
N PHE A 98 11.80 4.89 -0.29
CA PHE A 98 10.73 4.72 0.67
C PHE A 98 11.23 4.39 2.07
N VAL A 99 12.33 3.64 2.16
CA VAL A 99 13.00 3.38 3.45
C VAL A 99 13.55 4.68 4.04
N LEU A 100 14.14 5.56 3.23
CA LEU A 100 14.60 6.88 3.67
C LEU A 100 13.44 7.79 4.09
N GLN A 101 12.33 7.78 3.35
CA GLN A 101 11.11 8.49 3.75
C GLN A 101 10.62 7.98 5.11
N HIS A 102 10.59 6.66 5.32
CA HIS A 102 10.22 6.07 6.62
C HIS A 102 11.17 6.53 7.74
N ALA A 103 12.48 6.48 7.52
CA ALA A 103 13.48 6.83 8.52
C ALA A 103 13.31 8.29 9.01
N LEU A 104 12.87 9.18 8.13
CA LEU A 104 12.56 10.57 8.48
C LEU A 104 11.46 10.67 9.56
N PHE A 105 10.49 9.74 9.55
CA PHE A 105 9.39 9.71 10.53
C PHE A 105 9.73 8.87 11.75
N ALA A 106 10.38 7.72 11.56
CA ALA A 106 10.63 6.73 12.60
C ALA A 106 11.39 7.31 13.81
N GLN A 107 12.33 8.22 13.57
CA GLN A 107 13.09 8.88 14.63
C GLN A 107 12.21 9.68 15.63
N TYR A 108 10.99 10.05 15.22
CA TYR A 108 10.05 10.81 16.07
C TYR A 108 8.90 9.96 16.60
N ILE A 109 8.54 8.88 15.91
CA ILE A 109 7.37 8.05 16.26
C ILE A 109 7.77 6.90 17.19
N GLY A 110 9.00 6.41 17.05
CA GLY A 110 9.50 5.24 17.76
C GLY A 110 9.67 4.03 16.83
N ASN A 111 10.10 2.91 17.39
CA ASN A 111 10.62 1.75 16.67
C ASN A 111 9.70 0.52 16.68
N GLN A 112 8.41 0.69 16.95
CA GLN A 112 7.42 -0.39 16.83
C GLN A 112 7.13 -0.80 15.38
N GLN A 113 7.55 0.02 14.42
CA GLN A 113 7.56 -0.29 12.99
C GLN A 113 9.00 -0.28 12.48
N ALA A 114 9.38 -1.36 11.80
CA ALA A 114 10.65 -1.44 11.05
C ALA A 114 10.35 -1.64 9.57
N ILE A 115 11.15 -1.02 8.67
CA ILE A 115 11.10 -1.29 7.23
C ILE A 115 12.44 -1.82 6.78
N LEU A 116 12.40 -2.97 6.10
CA LEU A 116 13.57 -3.62 5.52
C LEU A 116 13.63 -3.39 4.00
N PRO A 117 14.79 -2.98 3.45
CA PRO A 117 14.96 -2.71 2.02
C PRO A 117 15.17 -4.00 1.22
N ILE A 118 14.22 -4.92 1.29
CA ILE A 118 14.32 -6.24 0.66
C ILE A 118 13.05 -6.59 -0.12
N ARG A 119 13.18 -7.53 -1.05
CA ARG A 119 12.05 -8.10 -1.80
C ARG A 119 11.45 -9.27 -1.01
N LEU A 120 10.18 -9.57 -1.27
CA LEU A 120 9.49 -10.71 -0.66
C LEU A 120 10.25 -12.04 -0.87
N ASN A 121 10.80 -12.26 -2.06
CA ASN A 121 11.53 -13.51 -2.37
C ASN A 121 12.86 -13.67 -1.61
N ASP A 122 13.40 -12.57 -1.11
CA ASP A 122 14.66 -12.54 -0.35
C ASP A 122 14.39 -12.45 1.17
N PHE A 123 13.10 -12.38 1.55
CA PHE A 123 12.67 -12.26 2.93
C PHE A 123 12.43 -13.64 3.54
N SER A 124 13.05 -13.89 4.67
CA SER A 124 12.83 -15.07 5.50
C SER A 124 12.57 -14.65 6.94
N VAL A 125 11.72 -15.36 7.62
CA VAL A 125 11.36 -15.09 9.02
C VAL A 125 11.65 -16.31 9.89
N GLN A 126 11.97 -16.05 11.15
CA GLN A 126 12.06 -17.11 12.17
C GLN A 126 10.68 -17.41 12.77
N GLU A 127 9.87 -16.38 12.93
CA GLU A 127 8.52 -16.48 13.49
C GLU A 127 7.50 -15.94 12.47
N PRO A 128 6.44 -16.70 12.14
CA PRO A 128 5.39 -16.24 11.24
C PRO A 128 4.55 -15.13 11.87
N TYR A 129 3.82 -14.40 11.04
CA TYR A 129 3.00 -13.25 11.44
C TYR A 129 1.53 -13.64 11.63
N ASP A 130 0.86 -12.96 12.55
CA ASP A 130 -0.58 -13.11 12.75
C ASP A 130 -1.38 -12.52 11.59
N VAL A 131 -0.87 -11.44 10.98
CA VAL A 131 -1.51 -10.77 9.84
C VAL A 131 -0.46 -10.38 8.81
N VAL A 132 -0.72 -10.72 7.56
CA VAL A 132 0.12 -10.31 6.41
C VAL A 132 -0.71 -9.43 5.49
N PHE A 133 -0.21 -8.22 5.22
CA PHE A 133 -0.78 -7.31 4.23
C PHE A 133 0.00 -7.35 2.93
N SER A 134 -0.72 -7.30 1.81
CA SER A 134 -0.17 -7.08 0.48
C SER A 134 -1.12 -6.16 -0.30
N MET A 135 -0.83 -4.85 -0.25
CA MET A 135 -1.73 -3.82 -0.78
C MET A 135 -1.11 -3.08 -1.95
N GLY A 136 -1.68 -3.28 -3.14
CA GLY A 136 -1.21 -2.64 -4.37
C GLY A 136 0.06 -3.29 -4.94
N VAL A 137 0.28 -4.58 -4.70
CA VAL A 137 1.51 -5.30 -5.08
C VAL A 137 1.25 -6.42 -6.08
N LEU A 138 0.16 -7.19 -5.91
CA LEU A 138 -0.07 -8.42 -6.65
C LEU A 138 -0.05 -8.23 -8.18
N TYR A 139 -0.72 -7.20 -8.67
CA TYR A 139 -0.80 -6.92 -10.11
C TYR A 139 0.53 -6.47 -10.74
N HIS A 140 1.56 -6.20 -9.93
CA HIS A 140 2.93 -5.97 -10.40
C HIS A 140 3.74 -7.26 -10.55
N GLN A 141 3.20 -8.39 -10.09
CA GLN A 141 3.93 -9.65 -10.09
C GLN A 141 3.80 -10.35 -11.44
N ARG A 142 4.91 -10.87 -11.96
CA ARG A 142 4.91 -11.72 -13.16
C ARG A 142 4.18 -13.04 -12.94
N ASN A 143 4.25 -13.54 -11.70
CA ASN A 143 3.57 -14.75 -11.26
C ASN A 143 2.76 -14.44 -9.98
N PRO A 144 1.49 -14.02 -10.12
CA PRO A 144 0.63 -13.72 -8.98
C PRO A 144 0.45 -14.91 -8.02
N ALA A 145 0.30 -16.15 -8.56
CA ALA A 145 0.13 -17.34 -7.73
C ALA A 145 1.35 -17.60 -6.84
N ALA A 146 2.57 -17.46 -7.38
CA ALA A 146 3.80 -17.59 -6.58
C ALA A 146 3.92 -16.50 -5.50
N HIS A 147 3.41 -15.30 -5.76
CA HIS A 147 3.36 -14.24 -4.76
C HIS A 147 2.40 -14.58 -3.62
N LEU A 148 1.20 -15.09 -3.93
CA LEU A 148 0.23 -15.53 -2.94
C LEU A 148 0.77 -16.71 -2.10
N ASP A 149 1.43 -17.68 -2.73
CA ASP A 149 2.10 -18.80 -2.05
C ASP A 149 3.20 -18.29 -1.10
N ALA A 150 4.00 -17.31 -1.52
CA ALA A 150 5.01 -16.73 -0.65
C ALA A 150 4.40 -16.00 0.56
N LEU A 151 3.27 -15.30 0.38
CA LEU A 151 2.56 -14.63 1.48
C LEU A 151 1.97 -15.64 2.47
N SER A 152 1.35 -16.72 1.98
CA SER A 152 0.72 -17.73 2.84
C SER A 152 1.73 -18.41 3.79
N LYS A 153 2.96 -18.62 3.33
CA LYS A 153 4.05 -19.22 4.13
C LYS A 153 4.57 -18.33 5.26
N LEU A 154 4.22 -17.06 5.26
CA LEU A 154 4.61 -16.09 6.29
C LEU A 154 3.56 -15.93 7.40
N LEU A 155 2.42 -16.61 7.27
CA LEU A 155 1.33 -16.57 8.23
C LEU A 155 1.44 -17.67 9.28
N THR A 156 1.00 -17.34 10.50
CA THR A 156 0.67 -18.38 11.51
C THR A 156 -0.45 -19.29 11.00
N PRO A 157 -0.64 -20.49 11.58
CA PRO A 157 -1.69 -21.42 11.14
C PRO A 157 -3.10 -20.84 11.12
N ASN A 158 -3.39 -19.83 11.95
CA ASN A 158 -4.67 -19.12 12.00
C ASN A 158 -4.48 -17.64 11.62
N GLY A 159 -3.47 -17.36 10.83
CA GLY A 159 -3.14 -16.00 10.40
C GLY A 159 -4.09 -15.51 9.32
N THR A 160 -4.13 -14.19 9.17
CA THR A 160 -5.03 -13.52 8.22
C THR A 160 -4.23 -12.83 7.12
N LEU A 161 -4.55 -13.13 5.87
CA LEU A 161 -4.07 -12.38 4.71
C LEU A 161 -5.04 -11.24 4.39
N VAL A 162 -4.51 -10.03 4.30
CA VAL A 162 -5.23 -8.85 3.80
C VAL A 162 -4.65 -8.46 2.45
N LEU A 163 -5.38 -8.76 1.39
CA LEU A 163 -4.99 -8.49 0.02
C LEU A 163 -5.78 -7.32 -0.55
N GLU A 164 -5.08 -6.31 -1.09
CA GLU A 164 -5.72 -5.28 -1.92
C GLU A 164 -5.05 -5.24 -3.28
N THR A 165 -5.84 -5.39 -4.35
CA THR A 165 -5.31 -5.47 -5.70
C THR A 165 -6.26 -4.89 -6.73
N LEU A 166 -5.73 -4.59 -7.91
CA LEU A 166 -6.54 -4.37 -9.10
C LEU A 166 -7.26 -5.66 -9.48
N ILE A 167 -8.50 -5.52 -9.92
CA ILE A 167 -9.31 -6.62 -10.46
C ILE A 167 -9.93 -6.25 -11.80
N SER A 168 -10.20 -7.27 -12.61
CA SER A 168 -10.97 -7.17 -13.85
C SER A 168 -12.00 -8.29 -13.92
N PRO A 169 -13.16 -8.11 -14.60
CA PRO A 169 -14.13 -9.19 -14.83
C PRO A 169 -13.53 -10.40 -15.53
N THR A 170 -12.51 -10.19 -16.34
CA THR A 170 -11.71 -11.24 -16.97
C THR A 170 -10.25 -10.92 -16.77
N LYS A 171 -9.38 -11.95 -16.73
CA LYS A 171 -7.94 -11.75 -16.62
C LYS A 171 -7.48 -10.79 -17.71
N LEU A 172 -6.85 -9.69 -17.30
CA LEU A 172 -6.43 -8.61 -18.18
C LEU A 172 -4.91 -8.41 -18.09
N ALA A 173 -4.26 -8.31 -19.24
CA ALA A 173 -2.87 -7.88 -19.36
C ALA A 173 -2.85 -6.50 -20.07
N PRO A 174 -3.02 -5.39 -19.34
CA PRO A 174 -3.03 -4.06 -19.91
C PRO A 174 -1.65 -3.70 -20.46
N ASP A 175 -1.61 -2.78 -21.41
CA ASP A 175 -0.36 -2.24 -21.91
C ASP A 175 0.36 -1.36 -20.85
N GLN A 176 1.56 -0.89 -21.19
CA GLN A 176 2.38 -0.12 -20.27
C GLN A 176 1.77 1.22 -19.88
N ARG A 177 0.93 1.79 -20.72
CA ARG A 177 0.35 3.11 -20.51
C ARG A 177 -0.72 3.09 -19.44
N TYR A 178 -1.64 2.13 -19.51
CA TYR A 178 -2.69 1.94 -18.51
C TYR A 178 -2.12 1.69 -17.11
N ALA A 179 -1.21 0.74 -17.00
CA ALA A 179 -0.64 0.33 -15.73
C ALA A 179 0.67 1.06 -15.40
N ARG A 180 1.25 1.79 -16.35
CA ARG A 180 2.59 2.38 -16.29
C ARG A 180 3.69 1.38 -15.94
N MET A 181 3.48 0.14 -16.29
CA MET A 181 4.35 -0.97 -15.93
C MET A 181 4.40 -1.99 -17.05
N LYS A 182 5.54 -2.67 -17.12
CA LYS A 182 5.71 -3.81 -18.01
C LYS A 182 5.15 -5.06 -17.32
N HIS A 183 4.49 -5.91 -18.10
CA HIS A 183 4.09 -7.26 -17.69
C HIS A 183 3.10 -7.33 -16.52
N VAL A 184 2.23 -6.36 -16.42
CA VAL A 184 1.17 -6.36 -15.41
C VAL A 184 0.08 -7.36 -15.79
N GLN A 185 -0.41 -8.09 -14.81
CA GLN A 185 -1.58 -8.95 -14.92
C GLN A 185 -2.60 -8.57 -13.84
N ILE A 186 -3.82 -8.32 -14.29
CA ILE A 186 -4.93 -8.00 -13.40
C ILE A 186 -5.83 -9.24 -13.34
N PRO A 187 -5.93 -9.93 -12.18
CA PRO A 187 -6.73 -11.13 -12.01
C PRO A 187 -8.23 -10.80 -12.02
N SER A 188 -9.05 -11.81 -12.29
CA SER A 188 -10.47 -11.77 -11.92
C SER A 188 -10.65 -12.12 -10.43
N ILE A 189 -11.82 -11.83 -9.88
CA ILE A 189 -12.16 -12.26 -8.52
C ILE A 189 -12.17 -13.79 -8.43
N GLU A 190 -12.70 -14.47 -9.44
CA GLU A 190 -12.75 -15.94 -9.52
C GLU A 190 -11.35 -16.56 -9.53
N ASP A 191 -10.39 -15.93 -10.25
CA ASP A 191 -9.00 -16.38 -10.20
C ASP A 191 -8.41 -16.25 -8.78
N LEU A 192 -8.70 -15.14 -8.08
CA LEU A 192 -8.21 -14.91 -6.73
C LEU A 192 -8.80 -15.91 -5.72
N TYR A 193 -10.10 -16.20 -5.81
CA TYR A 193 -10.74 -17.22 -4.98
C TYR A 193 -10.06 -18.58 -5.18
N ARG A 194 -9.99 -19.04 -6.43
CA ARG A 194 -9.37 -20.32 -6.77
C ARG A 194 -7.92 -20.42 -6.26
N ASP A 195 -7.14 -19.38 -6.47
CA ASP A 195 -5.71 -19.37 -6.11
C ASP A 195 -5.53 -19.37 -4.57
N LEU A 196 -6.38 -18.65 -3.82
CA LEU A 196 -6.35 -18.62 -2.36
C LEU A 196 -6.86 -19.93 -1.75
N GLU A 197 -7.97 -20.50 -2.25
CA GLU A 197 -8.48 -21.80 -1.80
C GLU A 197 -7.46 -22.92 -2.05
N ALA A 198 -6.76 -22.89 -3.18
CA ALA A 198 -5.70 -23.85 -3.50
C ALA A 198 -4.49 -23.76 -2.52
N LEU A 199 -4.31 -22.64 -1.84
CA LEU A 199 -3.29 -22.43 -0.81
C LEU A 199 -3.77 -22.81 0.60
N GLY A 200 -5.04 -23.26 0.73
CA GLY A 200 -5.61 -23.74 1.98
C GLY A 200 -6.34 -22.69 2.80
N PHE A 201 -6.58 -21.49 2.27
CA PHE A 201 -7.48 -20.54 2.91
C PHE A 201 -8.93 -21.05 2.81
N ASN A 202 -9.60 -21.24 3.96
CA ASN A 202 -10.95 -21.78 4.04
C ASN A 202 -12.03 -20.71 4.04
N ASP A 203 -11.68 -19.50 4.44
CA ASP A 203 -12.57 -18.34 4.47
C ASP A 203 -11.93 -17.22 3.63
N VAL A 204 -12.53 -16.97 2.47
CA VAL A 204 -12.06 -15.94 1.52
C VAL A 204 -13.19 -14.97 1.25
N ASP A 205 -13.07 -13.75 1.75
CA ASP A 205 -14.12 -12.74 1.71
C ASP A 205 -13.68 -11.50 0.93
N VAL A 206 -14.49 -11.09 -0.06
CA VAL A 206 -14.35 -9.80 -0.74
C VAL A 206 -15.08 -8.72 0.07
N LYS A 207 -14.33 -7.97 0.86
CA LYS A 207 -14.88 -6.94 1.78
C LYS A 207 -15.22 -5.63 1.09
N ASN A 208 -14.54 -5.30 0.00
CA ASN A 208 -14.80 -4.07 -0.74
C ASN A 208 -14.42 -4.22 -2.21
N VAL A 209 -15.23 -3.66 -3.09
CA VAL A 209 -14.88 -3.43 -4.50
C VAL A 209 -15.14 -1.96 -4.81
N SER A 210 -14.12 -1.25 -5.28
CA SER A 210 -14.22 0.18 -5.52
C SER A 210 -13.48 0.62 -6.78
N LEU A 211 -14.05 1.60 -7.46
CA LEU A 211 -13.41 2.30 -8.57
C LEU A 211 -12.33 3.22 -8.00
N THR A 212 -11.13 3.18 -8.57
CA THR A 212 -10.09 4.15 -8.25
C THR A 212 -10.47 5.50 -8.88
N ARG A 213 -10.51 6.55 -8.07
CA ARG A 213 -10.89 7.90 -8.50
C ARG A 213 -9.67 8.82 -8.48
N THR A 214 -9.71 9.86 -9.31
CA THR A 214 -8.67 10.91 -9.35
C THR A 214 -8.58 11.72 -8.05
N THR A 215 -9.62 11.70 -7.21
CA THR A 215 -9.58 12.25 -5.85
C THR A 215 -8.79 11.38 -4.87
N GLU A 216 -8.59 10.09 -5.17
CA GLU A 216 -7.81 9.15 -4.37
C GLU A 216 -6.39 8.97 -4.88
N GLN A 217 -6.21 8.85 -6.22
CA GLN A 217 -4.89 8.77 -6.87
C GLN A 217 -4.69 9.99 -7.79
N ARG A 218 -3.72 10.83 -7.47
CA ARG A 218 -3.59 12.18 -8.06
C ARG A 218 -2.14 12.61 -8.20
N SER A 219 -1.86 13.48 -9.17
CA SER A 219 -0.63 14.26 -9.21
C SER A 219 -0.68 15.36 -8.14
N THR A 220 0.44 15.62 -7.49
CA THR A 220 0.58 16.66 -6.45
C THR A 220 1.96 17.31 -6.55
N ALA A 221 2.19 18.40 -5.84
CA ALA A 221 3.53 19.01 -5.76
C ALA A 221 4.60 18.05 -5.21
N ASN A 222 4.19 17.10 -4.34
CA ASN A 222 5.08 16.07 -3.79
C ASN A 222 5.12 14.78 -4.63
N MET A 223 4.30 14.71 -5.68
CA MET A 223 4.27 13.65 -6.68
C MET A 223 4.12 14.29 -8.07
N PRO A 224 5.21 14.81 -8.66
CA PRO A 224 5.17 15.63 -9.87
C PRO A 224 5.07 14.81 -11.17
N PHE A 225 4.94 13.50 -11.07
CA PHE A 225 4.77 12.63 -12.23
C PHE A 225 3.29 12.45 -12.56
N GLU A 226 3.04 11.95 -13.77
CA GLU A 226 1.69 11.57 -14.18
C GLU A 226 1.09 10.55 -13.19
N SER A 227 -0.22 10.61 -12.99
CA SER A 227 -0.98 9.75 -12.11
C SER A 227 -2.23 9.19 -12.84
N LEU A 228 -3.31 8.89 -12.11
CA LEU A 228 -4.51 8.30 -12.72
C LEU A 228 -5.16 9.23 -13.75
N ALA A 229 -5.19 10.54 -13.50
CA ALA A 229 -5.88 11.49 -14.37
C ALA A 229 -5.35 11.45 -15.82
N GLU A 230 -4.04 11.28 -15.97
CA GLU A 230 -3.38 11.20 -17.26
C GLU A 230 -3.55 9.85 -17.97
N ALA A 231 -4.05 8.84 -17.27
CA ALA A 231 -4.38 7.53 -17.83
C ALA A 231 -5.87 7.40 -18.23
N LEU A 232 -6.72 8.33 -17.80
CA LEU A 232 -8.15 8.30 -18.10
C LEU A 232 -8.45 9.02 -19.42
N SER A 233 -9.52 8.55 -20.09
CA SER A 233 -10.06 9.22 -21.27
C SER A 233 -10.64 10.58 -20.89
N GLY A 234 -10.24 11.62 -21.60
CA GLY A 234 -10.80 12.96 -21.44
C GLY A 234 -12.30 13.05 -21.77
N GLN A 235 -12.83 12.07 -22.49
CA GLN A 235 -14.25 11.98 -22.88
C GLN A 235 -15.07 11.15 -21.88
N ASN A 236 -14.47 10.16 -21.24
CA ASN A 236 -15.13 9.25 -20.31
C ASN A 236 -14.19 8.83 -19.18
N ALA A 237 -14.39 9.40 -17.99
CA ALA A 237 -13.59 9.08 -16.81
C ALA A 237 -13.75 7.62 -16.30
N LEU A 238 -14.66 6.83 -16.87
CA LEU A 238 -14.83 5.41 -16.61
C LEU A 238 -13.99 4.52 -17.52
N GLU A 239 -13.24 5.12 -18.44
CA GLU A 239 -12.36 4.43 -19.37
C GLU A 239 -10.96 5.04 -19.36
N THR A 240 -9.98 4.20 -19.64
CA THR A 240 -8.61 4.65 -19.87
C THR A 240 -8.44 5.09 -21.33
N ILE A 241 -7.37 5.82 -21.60
CA ILE A 241 -7.01 6.23 -22.97
C ILE A 241 -6.74 5.04 -23.92
N GLU A 242 -6.56 3.85 -23.38
CA GLU A 242 -6.38 2.59 -24.12
C GLU A 242 -7.69 1.82 -24.33
N GLY A 243 -8.82 2.38 -23.88
CA GLY A 243 -10.13 1.75 -24.01
C GLY A 243 -10.43 0.66 -22.98
N HIS A 244 -9.62 0.54 -21.93
CA HIS A 244 -9.94 -0.33 -20.79
C HIS A 244 -10.88 0.38 -19.82
N ARG A 245 -11.57 -0.40 -18.99
CA ARG A 245 -12.32 0.19 -17.86
C ARG A 245 -11.36 0.87 -16.90
N SER A 246 -11.82 1.96 -16.29
CA SER A 246 -11.09 2.62 -15.20
C SER A 246 -10.74 1.62 -14.09
N PRO A 247 -9.58 1.77 -13.42
CA PRO A 247 -9.08 0.77 -12.46
C PRO A 247 -10.07 0.48 -11.33
N VAL A 248 -10.45 -0.78 -11.19
CA VAL A 248 -11.25 -1.29 -10.08
C VAL A 248 -10.34 -2.06 -9.13
N ARG A 249 -10.54 -1.89 -7.84
CA ARG A 249 -9.78 -2.55 -6.79
C ARG A 249 -10.69 -3.36 -5.88
N ALA A 250 -10.19 -4.49 -5.42
CA ALA A 250 -10.83 -5.29 -4.38
C ALA A 250 -9.97 -5.32 -3.12
N VAL A 251 -10.63 -5.36 -1.97
CA VAL A 251 -10.06 -5.76 -0.69
C VAL A 251 -10.58 -7.15 -0.37
N ILE A 252 -9.66 -8.07 -0.18
CA ILE A 252 -9.95 -9.48 0.11
C ILE A 252 -9.29 -9.82 1.44
N ILE A 253 -10.01 -10.52 2.30
CA ILE A 253 -9.50 -11.07 3.55
C ILE A 253 -9.63 -12.58 3.46
N ALA A 254 -8.53 -13.29 3.75
CA ALA A 254 -8.47 -14.74 3.71
C ALA A 254 -7.84 -15.29 5.00
N SER A 255 -8.44 -16.37 5.54
CA SER A 255 -7.98 -17.08 6.75
C SER A 255 -8.19 -18.57 6.66
#